data_518625641fc7cded4360586ab1736018
#
_entry.id   518625641fc7cded4360586ab1736018
#
_cell.length_a   1.000
_cell.length_b   1.000
_cell.length_c   1.000
_cell.angle_alpha   90.00
_cell.angle_beta   90.00
_cell.angle_gamma   90.00
#
_symmetry.space_group_name_H-M   'P 1'
#
loop_
_entity.id
_entity.type
_entity.pdbx_description
1 polymer ?
#
loop_
_entity_poly.entity_id
_entity_poly.type
_entity_poly.pdbx_seq_one_letter_code
_entity_poly.pdbx_strand_id
1 'polypeptide(L)'
;NEWLEKQFPSGELYRQPRFWDDARFNNFAHPVVGVTWFEARAYCNWLTANAADGHIYRVPTEAEFEAAARGKKGRQFPYGNKFDPARCNTFESHIRRTTPVGIFDNATPEGAFDLSGNAYTWTLSIYDQERFPYPYLSDDGREELAATDVKRVLRGGSWSYDLDGARAVCRDYIHPATRLNFIGFRVLCCRPPSS
;
A
#
# COMPACT_ATOMS: atom_id res chain seq x y z
N ASN A 1 15.32 17.80 -0.99
CA ASN A 1 16.51 16.99 -0.68
C ASN A 1 16.96 17.10 0.79
N GLU A 2 16.88 18.28 1.43
CA GLU A 2 17.28 18.46 2.85
C GLU A 2 16.56 17.52 3.84
N TRP A 3 15.32 17.17 3.58
CA TRP A 3 14.59 16.22 4.42
C TRP A 3 15.16 14.80 4.31
N LEU A 4 15.49 14.35 3.09
CA LEU A 4 16.13 13.04 2.85
C LEU A 4 17.51 12.98 3.52
N GLU A 5 18.28 14.04 3.46
CA GLU A 5 19.61 14.13 4.09
C GLU A 5 19.54 14.08 5.61
N LYS A 6 18.49 14.65 6.23
CA LYS A 6 18.25 14.55 7.68
C LYS A 6 17.85 13.15 8.13
N GLN A 7 17.08 12.42 7.33
CA GLN A 7 16.63 11.06 7.65
C GLN A 7 17.69 9.99 7.35
N PHE A 8 18.65 10.30 6.48
CA PHE A 8 19.72 9.39 6.07
C PHE A 8 21.09 10.06 6.21
N PRO A 9 21.59 10.25 7.47
CA PRO A 9 22.86 10.95 7.74
C PRO A 9 24.09 10.29 7.12
N SER A 10 23.98 9.05 6.62
CA SER A 10 25.04 8.34 5.92
C SER A 10 25.34 8.86 4.52
N GLY A 11 24.59 9.83 4.01
CA GLY A 11 24.76 10.36 2.65
C GLY A 11 24.38 9.38 1.53
N GLU A 12 23.87 8.19 1.87
CA GLU A 12 23.34 7.25 0.89
C GLU A 12 22.01 7.72 0.35
N LEU A 13 22.04 8.42 -0.76
CA LEU A 13 20.85 8.64 -1.57
C LEU A 13 20.46 7.30 -2.21
N TYR A 14 19.44 6.68 -1.67
CA TYR A 14 18.87 5.48 -2.28
C TYR A 14 18.27 5.84 -3.63
N ARG A 15 18.92 5.41 -4.71
CA ARG A 15 18.47 5.65 -6.09
C ARG A 15 17.50 4.59 -6.57
N GLN A 16 17.27 3.54 -5.76
CA GLN A 16 16.43 2.39 -6.09
C GLN A 16 15.79 1.81 -4.82
N PRO A 17 14.72 1.01 -4.94
CA PRO A 17 14.13 0.27 -3.83
C PRO A 17 15.17 -0.58 -3.09
N ARG A 18 15.04 -0.70 -1.76
CA ARG A 18 16.05 -1.37 -0.92
C ARG A 18 16.39 -2.80 -1.36
N PHE A 19 15.44 -3.52 -1.93
CA PHE A 19 15.61 -4.93 -2.31
C PHE A 19 15.69 -5.11 -3.84
N TRP A 20 16.11 -4.07 -4.56
CA TRP A 20 16.15 -4.08 -6.03
C TRP A 20 17.11 -5.11 -6.59
N ASP A 21 18.21 -5.40 -5.89
CA ASP A 21 19.22 -6.38 -6.31
C ASP A 21 18.96 -7.79 -5.73
N ASP A 22 17.88 -7.99 -4.99
CA ASP A 22 17.48 -9.28 -4.46
C ASP A 22 16.49 -9.97 -5.42
N ALA A 23 16.94 -11.07 -6.06
CA ALA A 23 16.17 -11.83 -7.03
C ALA A 23 14.80 -12.36 -6.51
N ARG A 24 14.60 -12.38 -5.19
CA ARG A 24 13.31 -12.74 -4.59
C ARG A 24 12.25 -11.64 -4.76
N PHE A 25 12.65 -10.39 -5.01
CA PHE A 25 11.79 -9.22 -4.97
C PHE A 25 11.88 -8.31 -6.20
N ASN A 26 12.86 -8.52 -7.10
CA ASN A 26 13.11 -7.63 -8.23
C ASN A 26 12.59 -8.13 -9.59
N ASN A 27 11.72 -9.12 -9.61
CA ASN A 27 11.10 -9.56 -10.86
C ASN A 27 10.16 -8.47 -11.38
N PHE A 28 10.18 -8.21 -12.70
CA PHE A 28 9.38 -7.14 -13.34
C PHE A 28 7.86 -7.28 -13.15
N ALA A 29 7.35 -8.50 -12.90
CA ALA A 29 5.94 -8.74 -12.62
C ALA A 29 5.59 -8.68 -11.14
N HIS A 30 6.56 -8.56 -10.24
CA HIS A 30 6.32 -8.49 -8.80
C HIS A 30 5.99 -7.05 -8.35
N PRO A 31 5.30 -6.88 -7.21
CA PRO A 31 5.14 -5.56 -6.62
C PRO A 31 6.50 -5.00 -6.23
N VAL A 32 6.71 -3.70 -6.43
CA VAL A 32 7.89 -3.01 -5.91
C VAL A 32 7.76 -2.91 -4.40
N VAL A 33 8.73 -3.46 -3.66
CA VAL A 33 8.80 -3.43 -2.20
C VAL A 33 10.09 -2.78 -1.71
N GLY A 34 10.15 -2.44 -0.43
CA GLY A 34 11.32 -1.77 0.13
C GLY A 34 11.43 -0.31 -0.25
N VAL A 35 10.29 0.33 -0.43
CA VAL A 35 10.13 1.77 -0.65
C VAL A 35 9.49 2.45 0.55
N THR A 36 9.91 3.67 0.83
CA THR A 36 9.29 4.53 1.83
C THR A 36 7.95 5.07 1.34
N TRP A 37 7.13 5.57 2.26
CA TRP A 37 5.91 6.31 1.92
C TRP A 37 6.20 7.56 1.05
N PHE A 38 7.31 8.22 1.31
CA PHE A 38 7.73 9.39 0.54
C PHE A 38 8.07 9.04 -0.91
N GLU A 39 8.77 7.92 -1.13
CA GLU A 39 9.11 7.45 -2.47
C GLU A 39 7.86 7.00 -3.24
N ALA A 40 6.94 6.32 -2.58
CA ALA A 40 5.66 5.95 -3.19
C ALA A 40 4.88 7.19 -3.66
N ARG A 41 4.83 8.26 -2.85
CA ARG A 41 4.22 9.53 -3.22
C ARG A 41 4.98 10.24 -4.33
N ALA A 42 6.31 10.26 -4.26
CA ALA A 42 7.14 10.89 -5.30
C ALA A 42 6.92 10.22 -6.66
N TYR A 43 6.82 8.89 -6.70
CA TYR A 43 6.47 8.15 -7.90
C TYR A 43 5.09 8.55 -8.45
N CYS A 44 4.08 8.60 -7.60
CA CYS A 44 2.74 9.01 -8.01
C CYS A 44 2.70 10.44 -8.56
N ASN A 45 3.42 11.37 -7.93
CA ASN A 45 3.54 12.76 -8.41
C ASN A 45 4.25 12.80 -9.78
N TRP A 46 5.33 12.04 -9.93
CA TRP A 46 6.01 11.91 -11.22
C TRP A 46 5.09 11.35 -12.30
N LEU A 47 4.32 10.31 -11.98
CA LEU A 47 3.37 9.71 -12.92
C LEU A 47 2.29 10.71 -13.34
N THR A 48 1.73 11.46 -12.39
CA THR A 48 0.76 12.55 -12.67
C THR A 48 1.34 13.58 -13.65
N ALA A 49 2.60 13.95 -13.48
CA ALA A 49 3.23 14.97 -14.33
C ALA A 49 3.59 14.44 -15.73
N ASN A 50 3.78 13.12 -15.90
CA ASN A 50 4.33 12.52 -17.13
C ASN A 50 3.35 11.64 -17.92
N ALA A 51 2.22 11.22 -17.36
CA ALA A 51 1.26 10.36 -18.05
C ALA A 51 0.53 11.07 -19.21
N ALA A 52 0.47 12.39 -19.20
CA ALA A 52 -0.14 13.25 -20.23
C ALA A 52 -1.61 12.88 -20.58
N ASP A 53 -2.32 12.20 -19.67
CA ASP A 53 -3.71 11.75 -19.83
C ASP A 53 -4.71 12.58 -19.03
N GLY A 54 -4.24 13.62 -18.35
CA GLY A 54 -5.05 14.52 -17.53
C GLY A 54 -5.56 13.91 -16.21
N HIS A 55 -5.10 12.71 -15.83
CA HIS A 55 -5.45 12.09 -14.57
C HIS A 55 -4.49 12.47 -13.44
N ILE A 56 -4.98 12.34 -12.21
CA ILE A 56 -4.17 12.47 -10.99
C ILE A 56 -3.89 11.08 -10.45
N TYR A 57 -2.62 10.78 -10.25
CA TYR A 57 -2.16 9.53 -9.67
C TYR A 57 -1.66 9.77 -8.25
N ARG A 58 -2.14 8.98 -7.31
CA ARG A 58 -1.74 9.07 -5.90
C ARG A 58 -1.80 7.73 -5.18
N VAL A 59 -1.21 7.68 -4.01
CA VAL A 59 -1.40 6.59 -3.05
C VAL A 59 -2.85 6.67 -2.53
N PRO A 60 -3.56 5.55 -2.32
CA PRO A 60 -4.93 5.56 -1.78
C PRO A 60 -4.96 6.01 -0.31
N THR A 61 -6.07 6.54 0.14
CA THR A 61 -6.41 6.62 1.56
C THR A 61 -6.73 5.21 2.10
N GLU A 62 -6.71 5.01 3.41
CA GLU A 62 -7.13 3.73 3.98
C GLU A 62 -8.61 3.41 3.71
N ALA A 63 -9.46 4.44 3.68
CA ALA A 63 -10.89 4.27 3.38
C ALA A 63 -11.12 3.82 1.93
N GLU A 64 -10.37 4.37 0.98
CA GLU A 64 -10.43 3.96 -0.42
C GLU A 64 -9.95 2.52 -0.61
N PHE A 65 -8.84 2.16 0.07
CA PHE A 65 -8.36 0.78 0.05
C PHE A 65 -9.42 -0.18 0.63
N GLU A 66 -9.98 0.14 1.80
CA GLU A 66 -11.00 -0.69 2.44
C GLU A 66 -12.27 -0.79 1.58
N ALA A 67 -12.72 0.31 0.98
CA ALA A 67 -13.86 0.31 0.07
C ALA A 67 -13.62 -0.59 -1.15
N ALA A 68 -12.41 -0.56 -1.74
CA ALA A 68 -12.05 -1.45 -2.83
C ALA A 68 -12.01 -2.92 -2.40
N ALA A 69 -11.42 -3.22 -1.23
CA ALA A 69 -11.29 -4.60 -0.74
C ALA A 69 -12.63 -5.20 -0.28
N ARG A 70 -13.43 -4.45 0.45
CA ARG A 70 -14.68 -4.94 1.05
C ARG A 70 -15.88 -4.80 0.12
N GLY A 71 -15.88 -3.78 -0.76
CA GLY A 71 -17.03 -3.39 -1.56
C GLY A 71 -18.27 -3.08 -0.71
N LYS A 72 -19.38 -2.81 -1.36
CA LYS A 72 -20.66 -2.45 -0.70
C LYS A 72 -21.24 -3.56 0.20
N LYS A 73 -20.81 -4.83 -0.03
CA LYS A 73 -21.30 -5.99 0.73
C LYS A 73 -20.49 -6.27 2.01
N GLY A 74 -19.44 -5.51 2.29
CA GLY A 74 -18.64 -5.64 3.49
C GLY A 74 -17.84 -6.95 3.61
N ARG A 75 -17.31 -7.45 2.50
CA ARG A 75 -16.53 -8.72 2.44
C ARG A 75 -15.40 -8.74 3.48
N GLN A 76 -15.10 -9.92 4.01
CA GLN A 76 -13.96 -10.11 4.92
C GLN A 76 -12.63 -10.14 4.15
N PHE A 77 -12.62 -10.72 2.96
CA PHE A 77 -11.49 -10.74 2.02
C PHE A 77 -11.98 -10.21 0.66
N PRO A 78 -11.11 -9.70 -0.19
CA PRO A 78 -11.50 -9.17 -1.50
C PRO A 78 -12.34 -10.12 -2.34
N TYR A 79 -12.06 -11.41 -2.21
CA TYR A 79 -12.70 -12.50 -2.95
C TYR A 79 -13.88 -13.19 -2.20
N GLY A 80 -14.26 -12.74 -1.00
CA GLY A 80 -15.41 -13.28 -0.27
C GLY A 80 -15.26 -13.24 1.25
N ASN A 81 -16.01 -14.12 1.96
CA ASN A 81 -16.04 -14.11 3.43
C ASN A 81 -15.29 -15.29 4.08
N LYS A 82 -14.72 -16.20 3.29
CA LYS A 82 -13.95 -17.33 3.78
C LYS A 82 -12.51 -17.21 3.31
N PHE A 83 -11.58 -17.39 4.25
CA PHE A 83 -10.16 -17.45 3.92
C PHE A 83 -9.85 -18.67 3.05
N ASP A 84 -9.04 -18.46 2.02
CA ASP A 84 -8.53 -19.52 1.16
C ASP A 84 -7.04 -19.25 0.86
N PRO A 85 -6.11 -20.06 1.41
CA PRO A 85 -4.68 -19.87 1.20
C PRO A 85 -4.23 -20.08 -0.26
N ALA A 86 -5.07 -20.73 -1.09
CA ALA A 86 -4.81 -20.87 -2.51
C ALA A 86 -5.13 -19.61 -3.31
N ARG A 87 -5.78 -18.61 -2.69
CA ARG A 87 -6.21 -17.37 -3.34
C ARG A 87 -5.44 -16.13 -2.91
N CYS A 88 -4.47 -16.26 -2.00
CA CYS A 88 -3.66 -15.11 -1.59
C CYS A 88 -2.27 -15.54 -1.12
N ASN A 89 -1.30 -14.67 -1.30
CA ASN A 89 0.07 -14.88 -0.84
C ASN A 89 0.21 -14.34 0.59
N THR A 90 -0.04 -15.19 1.58
CA THR A 90 0.13 -14.95 3.01
C THR A 90 1.13 -15.95 3.59
N PHE A 91 1.36 -15.89 4.89
CA PHE A 91 2.24 -16.85 5.58
C PHE A 91 1.83 -18.32 5.33
N GLU A 92 0.52 -18.60 5.22
CA GLU A 92 -0.05 -19.93 4.98
C GLU A 92 0.22 -20.44 3.55
N SER A 93 0.56 -19.58 2.60
CA SER A 93 0.97 -20.02 1.26
C SER A 93 2.36 -20.67 1.22
N HIS A 94 3.18 -20.46 2.28
CA HIS A 94 4.56 -20.93 2.41
C HIS A 94 5.53 -20.46 1.31
N ILE A 95 5.16 -19.48 0.49
CA ILE A 95 6.00 -18.95 -0.62
C ILE A 95 7.17 -18.11 -0.09
N ARG A 96 6.99 -17.40 1.02
CA ARG A 96 8.05 -16.66 1.74
C ARG A 96 8.71 -15.53 0.95
N ARG A 97 8.04 -14.98 -0.04
CA ARG A 97 8.46 -13.85 -0.88
C ARG A 97 7.25 -13.26 -1.60
N THR A 98 7.44 -12.14 -2.28
CA THR A 98 6.41 -11.62 -3.18
C THR A 98 6.19 -12.58 -4.37
N THR A 99 5.04 -12.46 -5.01
CA THR A 99 4.66 -13.19 -6.24
C THR A 99 4.31 -12.19 -7.32
N PRO A 100 4.31 -12.61 -8.61
CA PRO A 100 3.78 -11.79 -9.68
C PRO A 100 2.39 -11.25 -9.36
N VAL A 101 2.14 -10.00 -9.70
CA VAL A 101 0.85 -9.34 -9.47
C VAL A 101 -0.24 -10.06 -10.26
N GLY A 102 -1.37 -10.35 -9.60
CA GLY A 102 -2.53 -10.97 -10.22
C GLY A 102 -2.38 -12.47 -10.55
N ILE A 103 -1.36 -13.15 -10.01
CA ILE A 103 -1.21 -14.61 -10.23
C ILE A 103 -2.29 -15.42 -9.49
N PHE A 104 -2.80 -14.90 -8.38
CA PHE A 104 -3.88 -15.53 -7.63
C PHE A 104 -5.24 -15.11 -8.15
N ASP A 105 -6.21 -16.03 -8.14
CA ASP A 105 -7.63 -15.72 -8.43
C ASP A 105 -8.27 -15.03 -7.22
N ASN A 106 -7.84 -13.81 -6.94
CA ASN A 106 -8.24 -13.02 -5.78
C ASN A 106 -8.85 -11.66 -6.13
N ALA A 107 -9.21 -11.46 -7.40
CA ALA A 107 -9.82 -10.22 -7.82
C ALA A 107 -11.11 -9.93 -7.05
N THR A 108 -11.32 -8.66 -6.74
CA THR A 108 -12.65 -8.19 -6.34
C THR A 108 -13.61 -8.27 -7.53
N PRO A 109 -14.94 -8.26 -7.32
CA PRO A 109 -15.90 -8.15 -8.41
C PRO A 109 -15.68 -6.94 -9.32
N GLU A 110 -15.03 -5.90 -8.80
CA GLU A 110 -14.68 -4.67 -9.50
C GLU A 110 -13.33 -4.78 -10.28
N GLY A 111 -12.64 -5.93 -10.20
CA GLY A 111 -11.44 -6.24 -10.96
C GLY A 111 -10.10 -5.83 -10.30
N ALA A 112 -10.09 -5.49 -9.02
CA ALA A 112 -8.84 -5.20 -8.31
C ALA A 112 -8.20 -6.47 -7.73
N PHE A 113 -6.92 -6.71 -8.04
CA PHE A 113 -6.15 -7.87 -7.58
C PHE A 113 -5.26 -7.54 -6.37
N ASP A 114 -4.86 -8.57 -5.63
CA ASP A 114 -3.85 -8.52 -4.56
C ASP A 114 -4.15 -7.48 -3.46
N LEU A 115 -5.43 -7.27 -3.15
CA LEU A 115 -5.86 -6.47 -2.00
C LEU A 115 -5.81 -7.26 -0.69
N SER A 116 -5.32 -8.52 -0.73
CA SER A 116 -5.14 -9.42 0.40
C SER A 116 -3.86 -10.22 0.20
N GLY A 117 -2.86 -10.02 1.06
CA GLY A 117 -1.55 -10.66 0.98
C GLY A 117 -0.61 -10.01 -0.05
N ASN A 118 0.45 -10.70 -0.41
CA ASN A 118 1.55 -10.32 -1.27
C ASN A 118 2.43 -9.21 -0.67
N ALA A 119 2.01 -7.95 -0.73
CA ALA A 119 2.70 -6.83 -0.13
C ALA A 119 1.72 -5.87 0.55
N TYR A 120 2.05 -5.42 1.77
CA TYR A 120 1.33 -4.31 2.39
C TYR A 120 1.35 -3.08 1.48
N THR A 121 0.25 -2.38 1.46
CA THR A 121 0.08 -1.15 0.71
C THR A 121 0.19 0.06 1.63
N TRP A 122 1.12 0.98 1.34
CA TRP A 122 1.12 2.31 1.93
C TRP A 122 -0.18 3.03 1.63
N THR A 123 -0.74 3.72 2.64
CA THR A 123 -1.87 4.64 2.44
C THR A 123 -1.49 6.07 2.82
N LEU A 124 -2.30 7.05 2.42
CA LEU A 124 -2.08 8.45 2.81
C LEU A 124 -2.40 8.69 4.28
N SER A 125 -3.21 7.82 4.90
CA SER A 125 -3.82 8.06 6.20
C SER A 125 -2.83 7.92 7.34
N ILE A 126 -2.88 8.87 8.28
CA ILE A 126 -2.15 8.85 9.55
C ILE A 126 -2.79 7.81 10.46
N TYR A 127 -1.95 7.06 11.16
CA TYR A 127 -2.39 6.17 12.23
C TYR A 127 -2.25 6.86 13.58
N ASP A 128 -3.38 7.32 14.11
CA ASP A 128 -3.53 7.85 15.45
C ASP A 128 -4.97 7.62 15.90
N GLN A 129 -5.20 6.65 16.78
CA GLN A 129 -6.54 6.24 17.18
C GLN A 129 -7.21 7.24 18.14
N GLU A 130 -6.42 8.01 18.87
CA GLU A 130 -6.94 9.03 19.79
C GLU A 130 -7.36 10.28 19.02
N ARG A 131 -6.54 10.72 18.09
CA ARG A 131 -6.81 11.89 17.25
C ARG A 131 -7.83 11.61 16.15
N PHE A 132 -7.82 10.40 15.59
CA PHE A 132 -8.67 10.01 14.46
C PHE A 132 -9.48 8.75 14.79
N PRO A 133 -10.45 8.82 15.73
CA PRO A 133 -11.30 7.68 16.05
C PRO A 133 -12.22 7.30 14.89
N TYR A 134 -12.84 6.13 14.97
CA TYR A 134 -13.97 5.77 14.11
C TYR A 134 -15.27 6.41 14.61
N PRO A 135 -16.20 6.73 13.70
CA PRO A 135 -16.20 6.47 12.27
C PRO A 135 -15.18 7.33 11.50
N TYR A 136 -14.75 6.84 10.32
CA TYR A 136 -13.88 7.59 9.44
C TYR A 136 -14.55 8.87 8.94
N LEU A 137 -13.85 10.00 9.07
CA LEU A 137 -14.26 11.31 8.56
C LEU A 137 -13.22 11.76 7.52
N SER A 138 -13.70 12.19 6.35
CA SER A 138 -12.84 12.52 5.20
C SER A 138 -12.07 13.83 5.34
N ASP A 139 -12.44 14.66 6.30
CA ASP A 139 -11.93 16.03 6.49
C ASP A 139 -11.37 16.28 7.90
N ASP A 140 -11.07 15.22 8.65
CA ASP A 140 -10.54 15.33 10.01
C ASP A 140 -9.02 15.56 10.08
N GLY A 141 -8.36 15.63 8.93
CA GLY A 141 -6.92 15.87 8.83
C GLY A 141 -6.05 14.60 8.87
N ARG A 142 -6.65 13.40 8.89
CA ARG A 142 -5.86 12.15 8.85
C ARG A 142 -5.06 11.94 7.58
N GLU A 143 -5.39 12.61 6.48
CA GLU A 143 -4.64 12.62 5.23
C GLU A 143 -3.67 13.82 5.10
N GLU A 144 -3.31 14.48 6.20
CA GLU A 144 -2.36 15.59 6.18
C GLU A 144 -0.99 15.13 5.64
N LEU A 145 -0.60 15.68 4.48
CA LEU A 145 0.59 15.26 3.75
C LEU A 145 1.88 15.92 4.27
N ALA A 146 1.76 17.04 4.97
CA ALA A 146 2.89 17.76 5.56
C ALA A 146 3.39 17.12 6.86
N ALA A 147 2.57 16.28 7.51
CA ALA A 147 2.95 15.53 8.69
C ALA A 147 3.92 14.40 8.31
N THR A 148 5.21 14.61 8.46
CA THR A 148 6.27 13.71 7.99
C THR A 148 6.82 12.77 9.05
N ASP A 149 6.61 13.07 10.33
CA ASP A 149 7.09 12.27 11.48
C ASP A 149 5.91 11.64 12.23
N VAL A 150 5.02 10.99 11.48
CA VAL A 150 3.84 10.32 12.01
C VAL A 150 3.70 8.95 11.36
N LYS A 151 3.17 7.98 12.11
CA LYS A 151 2.91 6.65 11.56
C LYS A 151 1.84 6.71 10.47
N ARG A 152 2.05 5.99 9.38
CA ARG A 152 1.09 5.85 8.28
C ARG A 152 0.45 4.47 8.30
N VAL A 153 -0.83 4.42 7.96
CA VAL A 153 -1.57 3.17 7.89
C VAL A 153 -1.08 2.32 6.72
N LEU A 154 -0.91 1.03 6.99
CA LEU A 154 -0.68 -0.04 6.02
C LEU A 154 -1.94 -0.89 5.89
N ARG A 155 -2.24 -1.37 4.69
CA ARG A 155 -3.43 -2.17 4.40
C ARG A 155 -3.08 -3.40 3.56
N GLY A 156 -3.93 -4.44 3.68
CA GLY A 156 -3.94 -5.60 2.81
C GLY A 156 -3.12 -6.81 3.26
N GLY A 157 -2.30 -6.69 4.30
CA GLY A 157 -1.41 -7.79 4.69
C GLY A 157 -0.28 -8.02 3.70
N SER A 158 0.48 -9.08 3.91
CA SER A 158 1.60 -9.44 3.03
C SER A 158 1.91 -10.93 3.10
N TRP A 159 2.86 -11.38 2.27
CA TRP A 159 3.38 -12.75 2.28
C TRP A 159 3.98 -13.19 3.63
N SER A 160 4.31 -12.24 4.51
CA SER A 160 4.95 -12.45 5.81
C SER A 160 3.96 -12.49 6.98
N TYR A 161 2.69 -12.17 6.73
CA TYR A 161 1.64 -12.11 7.73
C TYR A 161 0.58 -13.18 7.49
N ASP A 162 -0.08 -13.59 8.57
CA ASP A 162 -1.12 -14.61 8.57
C ASP A 162 -2.48 -14.12 8.01
N LEU A 163 -3.44 -15.00 8.01
CA LEU A 163 -4.80 -14.74 7.53
C LEU A 163 -5.48 -13.55 8.22
N ASP A 164 -5.17 -13.28 9.50
CA ASP A 164 -5.79 -12.16 10.21
C ASP A 164 -5.28 -10.83 9.66
N GLY A 165 -3.99 -10.73 9.34
CA GLY A 165 -3.40 -9.59 8.65
C GLY A 165 -3.96 -9.37 7.24
N ALA A 166 -4.40 -10.42 6.58
CA ALA A 166 -4.93 -10.38 5.22
C ALA A 166 -6.42 -9.98 5.12
N ARG A 167 -7.13 -9.86 6.25
CA ARG A 167 -8.52 -9.37 6.23
C ARG A 167 -8.62 -7.95 5.71
N ALA A 168 -9.63 -7.68 4.92
CA ALA A 168 -9.85 -6.37 4.32
C ALA A 168 -10.02 -5.22 5.34
N VAL A 169 -10.41 -5.53 6.58
CA VAL A 169 -10.52 -4.55 7.69
C VAL A 169 -9.22 -4.39 8.46
N CYS A 170 -8.24 -5.30 8.29
CA CYS A 170 -7.01 -5.26 9.07
C CYS A 170 -6.22 -3.99 8.75
N ARG A 171 -5.74 -3.36 9.80
CA ARG A 171 -4.88 -2.16 9.78
C ARG A 171 -3.57 -2.50 10.43
N ASP A 172 -2.51 -2.10 9.80
CA ASP A 172 -1.18 -2.04 10.40
C ASP A 172 -0.63 -0.63 10.23
N TYR A 173 0.49 -0.32 10.84
CA TYR A 173 1.06 1.02 10.76
C TYR A 173 2.56 1.00 11.03
N ILE A 174 3.27 1.89 10.36
CA ILE A 174 4.70 2.02 10.57
C ILE A 174 5.16 3.46 10.27
N HIS A 175 6.37 3.78 10.69
CA HIS A 175 7.00 5.06 10.39
C HIS A 175 7.22 5.23 8.87
N PRO A 176 6.91 6.39 8.26
CA PRO A 176 6.90 6.59 6.81
C PRO A 176 8.26 6.43 6.12
N ALA A 177 9.37 6.52 6.84
CA ALA A 177 10.72 6.28 6.32
C ALA A 177 11.13 4.80 6.29
N THR A 178 10.28 3.88 6.75
CA THR A 178 10.60 2.45 6.84
C THR A 178 10.59 1.79 5.46
N ARG A 179 11.55 0.88 5.23
CA ARG A 179 11.70 0.09 4.01
C ARG A 179 11.81 -1.40 4.36
N LEU A 180 10.75 -2.17 4.11
CA LEU A 180 10.70 -3.61 4.36
C LEU A 180 10.33 -4.37 3.09
N ASN A 181 10.80 -5.62 2.97
CA ASN A 181 10.62 -6.45 1.79
C ASN A 181 9.18 -6.98 1.59
N PHE A 182 8.29 -6.59 2.46
CA PHE A 182 6.86 -6.91 2.41
C PHE A 182 5.96 -5.66 2.41
N ILE A 183 6.54 -4.47 2.22
CA ILE A 183 5.81 -3.20 2.11
C ILE A 183 6.09 -2.58 0.75
N GLY A 184 5.03 -2.32 0.01
CA GLY A 184 5.01 -1.63 -1.26
C GLY A 184 3.89 -0.59 -1.31
N PHE A 185 3.40 -0.28 -2.50
CA PHE A 185 2.30 0.67 -2.68
C PHE A 185 1.44 0.33 -3.89
N ARG A 186 0.28 0.95 -3.95
CA ARG A 186 -0.63 0.96 -5.10
C ARG A 186 -0.82 2.37 -5.60
N VAL A 187 -1.07 2.47 -6.87
CA VAL A 187 -1.45 3.73 -7.51
C VAL A 187 -2.96 3.75 -7.69
N LEU A 188 -3.58 4.81 -7.20
CA LEU A 188 -4.98 5.13 -7.47
C LEU A 188 -5.01 6.23 -8.54
N CYS A 189 -5.78 6.00 -9.59
CA CYS A 189 -6.01 6.95 -10.68
C CYS A 189 -7.32 7.70 -10.42
N CYS A 190 -7.27 9.01 -10.37
CA CYS A 190 -8.43 9.87 -10.17
C CYS A 190 -8.62 10.78 -11.40
N ARG A 191 -9.87 11.06 -11.74
CA ARG A 191 -10.16 12.19 -12.64
C ARG A 191 -9.89 13.49 -11.91
N PRO A 192 -9.35 14.51 -12.56
CA PRO A 192 -9.27 15.83 -11.95
C PRO A 192 -10.67 16.29 -11.56
N PRO A 193 -10.81 17.11 -10.50
CA PRO A 193 -12.08 17.74 -10.18
C PRO A 193 -12.58 18.49 -11.42
N SER A 194 -13.86 18.31 -11.75
CA SER A 194 -14.51 19.09 -12.80
C SER A 194 -14.43 20.57 -12.41
N SER A 195 -13.80 21.37 -13.27
CA SER A 195 -13.74 22.84 -13.16
C SER A 195 -15.11 23.46 -13.17
#